data_28570c42e16550910b6b7e166504c2ac
#
_entry.id   28570c42e16550910b6b7e166504c2ac
#
_cell.length_a   1.000
_cell.length_b   1.000
_cell.length_c   1.000
_cell.angle_alpha   90.00
_cell.angle_beta   90.00
_cell.angle_gamma   90.00
#
_symmetry.space_group_name_H-M   'P 1'
#
loop_
_entity.id
_entity.type
_entity.pdbx_description
1 polymer ?
#
loop_
_entity_poly.entity_id
_entity_poly.type
_entity_poly.pdbx_seq_one_letter_code
_entity_poly.pdbx_strand_id
1 'polypeptide(L)'
;LLIGTGGTIASKETGDGLSPGLAAEEIVNYVPEVKDLCEIEVFQLCNIDSTNMNPRIWTDLAQAIKENYDRYDGFVVLHGTDTMAYSSAALSYMIQHSRKPIVVTGSQQPIEKEGTDARVNLRDSILYAMDEYSENVVLVFDGNVIAGTRAKKMQARSFNAFQSVNFPVLARVQDGRIIRYLPYIPEREPVRFFPEISDSVCVFKLIPGTRPELLSYLFENYDCIVIESFGVGGIPDALLDIVYQEMNKWKETGKVLVMATQVMNEGSNMEIYRVGQKVKKDFQLIEAYDMTLEAVVTKLMVLLKQYGSSYEDLQRAFYKEVNHDILCAV
;
A
#
# COMPACT_ATOMS: atom_id res chain seq x y z
N LEU A 1 11.06 -9.72 -14.45
CA LEU A 1 12.05 -8.70 -14.04
C LEU A 1 12.12 -8.61 -12.53
N LEU A 2 13.32 -8.72 -11.95
CA LEU A 2 13.58 -8.48 -10.54
C LEU A 2 14.06 -7.02 -10.36
N ILE A 3 13.36 -6.23 -9.53
CA ILE A 3 13.67 -4.82 -9.30
C ILE A 3 14.15 -4.63 -7.86
N GLY A 4 15.39 -4.17 -7.67
CA GLY A 4 15.95 -3.88 -6.37
C GLY A 4 15.69 -2.44 -5.93
N THR A 5 15.14 -2.26 -4.71
CA THR A 5 15.03 -0.93 -4.07
C THR A 5 15.83 -0.83 -2.77
N GLY A 6 16.45 -1.93 -2.34
CA GLY A 6 17.22 -2.00 -1.08
C GLY A 6 16.46 -2.74 0.03
N GLY A 7 16.51 -2.18 1.23
CA GLY A 7 15.88 -2.76 2.43
C GLY A 7 16.75 -3.81 3.13
N THR A 8 16.20 -4.42 4.19
CA THR A 8 16.92 -5.38 5.04
C THR A 8 17.44 -6.58 4.26
N ILE A 9 16.68 -7.05 3.25
CA ILE A 9 17.11 -8.18 2.41
C ILE A 9 18.47 -7.93 1.74
N ALA A 10 18.75 -6.68 1.38
CA ALA A 10 19.97 -6.20 0.73
C ALA A 10 21.00 -5.64 1.73
N SER A 11 20.75 -5.70 3.03
CA SER A 11 21.62 -5.09 4.03
C SER A 11 22.74 -6.01 4.45
N LYS A 12 23.88 -5.39 4.80
CA LYS A 12 25.04 -6.02 5.44
C LYS A 12 25.19 -5.51 6.88
N GLU A 13 25.67 -6.36 7.76
CA GLU A 13 26.06 -5.94 9.11
C GLU A 13 27.33 -5.09 9.03
N THR A 14 27.25 -3.90 9.55
CA THR A 14 28.38 -2.96 9.72
C THR A 14 28.61 -2.69 11.19
N GLY A 15 29.74 -2.08 11.55
CA GLY A 15 30.02 -1.71 12.95
C GLY A 15 28.99 -0.79 13.59
N ASP A 16 28.22 -0.03 12.75
CA ASP A 16 27.19 0.91 13.16
C ASP A 16 25.75 0.39 12.95
N GLY A 17 25.56 -0.88 12.59
CA GLY A 17 24.26 -1.51 12.35
C GLY A 17 24.09 -2.03 10.92
N LEU A 18 22.83 -2.28 10.53
CA LEU A 18 22.50 -2.74 9.18
C LEU A 18 22.49 -1.54 8.21
N SER A 19 23.15 -1.69 7.06
CA SER A 19 23.08 -0.72 5.97
C SER A 19 22.90 -1.43 4.62
N PRO A 20 22.17 -0.83 3.65
CA PRO A 20 22.05 -1.38 2.31
C PRO A 20 23.43 -1.57 1.70
N GLY A 21 23.77 -2.79 1.25
CA GLY A 21 25.12 -3.13 0.81
C GLY A 21 25.19 -4.14 -0.33
N LEU A 22 24.11 -4.85 -0.62
CA LEU A 22 24.03 -5.81 -1.73
C LEU A 22 23.24 -5.22 -2.89
N ALA A 23 23.72 -5.46 -4.11
CA ALA A 23 22.92 -5.26 -5.31
C ALA A 23 21.92 -6.43 -5.49
N ALA A 24 20.83 -6.19 -6.20
CA ALA A 24 19.81 -7.21 -6.44
C ALA A 24 20.37 -8.45 -7.17
N GLU A 25 21.38 -8.29 -8.05
CA GLU A 25 22.09 -9.41 -8.69
C GLU A 25 22.82 -10.30 -7.69
N GLU A 26 23.44 -9.70 -6.66
CA GLU A 26 24.09 -10.46 -5.60
C GLU A 26 23.07 -11.25 -4.79
N ILE A 27 21.88 -10.69 -4.53
CA ILE A 27 20.79 -11.35 -3.79
C ILE A 27 20.33 -12.62 -4.48
N VAL A 28 20.17 -12.63 -5.81
CA VAL A 28 19.80 -13.82 -6.59
C VAL A 28 20.80 -14.95 -6.43
N ASN A 29 22.09 -14.64 -6.24
CA ASN A 29 23.12 -15.67 -6.04
C ASN A 29 23.03 -16.42 -4.70
N TYR A 30 22.33 -15.85 -3.70
CA TYR A 30 22.06 -16.54 -2.43
C TYR A 30 20.91 -17.56 -2.52
N VAL A 31 20.16 -17.56 -3.62
CA VAL A 31 19.04 -18.48 -3.88
C VAL A 31 19.21 -19.06 -5.29
N PRO A 32 20.27 -19.85 -5.54
CA PRO A 32 20.61 -20.28 -6.89
C PRO A 32 19.51 -21.10 -7.57
N GLU A 33 18.68 -21.80 -6.81
CA GLU A 33 17.55 -22.58 -7.29
C GLU A 33 16.49 -21.77 -8.04
N VAL A 34 16.41 -20.46 -7.84
CA VAL A 34 15.45 -19.62 -8.58
C VAL A 34 15.84 -19.45 -10.05
N LYS A 35 17.12 -19.64 -10.38
CA LYS A 35 17.61 -19.60 -11.77
C LYS A 35 17.17 -20.81 -12.59
N ASP A 36 16.83 -21.90 -11.91
CA ASP A 36 16.29 -23.11 -12.53
C ASP A 36 14.76 -23.00 -12.78
N LEU A 37 14.10 -22.01 -12.15
CA LEU A 37 12.66 -21.81 -12.27
C LEU A 37 12.29 -20.98 -13.51
N CYS A 38 13.01 -19.90 -13.77
CA CYS A 38 12.74 -18.99 -14.89
C CYS A 38 13.97 -18.16 -15.26
N GLU A 39 13.90 -17.48 -16.39
CA GLU A 39 14.88 -16.44 -16.76
C GLU A 39 14.65 -15.19 -15.92
N ILE A 40 15.67 -14.74 -15.21
CA ILE A 40 15.64 -13.59 -14.32
C ILE A 40 16.58 -12.51 -14.85
N GLU A 41 16.01 -11.38 -15.27
CA GLU A 41 16.77 -10.15 -15.45
C GLU A 41 16.62 -9.26 -14.23
N VAL A 42 17.68 -8.54 -13.88
CA VAL A 42 17.75 -7.72 -12.67
C VAL A 42 17.92 -6.26 -13.03
N PHE A 43 17.17 -5.41 -12.36
CA PHE A 43 17.24 -3.95 -12.47
C PHE A 43 17.36 -3.32 -11.08
N GLN A 44 18.45 -2.61 -10.83
CA GLN A 44 18.63 -1.87 -9.58
C GLN A 44 18.07 -0.46 -9.73
N LEU A 45 16.90 -0.20 -9.15
CA LEU A 45 16.29 1.13 -9.19
C LEU A 45 16.96 2.10 -8.18
N CYS A 46 17.11 1.65 -6.95
CA CYS A 46 17.79 2.37 -5.87
C CYS A 46 18.28 1.37 -4.81
N ASN A 47 18.99 1.85 -3.80
CA ASN A 47 19.41 1.00 -2.68
C ASN A 47 19.27 1.80 -1.37
N ILE A 48 18.06 1.80 -0.81
CA ILE A 48 17.69 2.61 0.35
C ILE A 48 17.15 1.76 1.50
N ASP A 49 17.22 2.32 2.70
CA ASP A 49 16.32 1.91 3.77
C ASP A 49 14.90 2.36 3.44
N SER A 50 13.92 1.48 3.64
CA SER A 50 12.52 1.79 3.29
C SER A 50 11.91 2.94 4.09
N THR A 51 12.49 3.35 5.20
CA THR A 51 12.11 4.56 5.93
C THR A 51 12.32 5.83 5.10
N ASN A 52 13.17 5.77 4.07
CA ASN A 52 13.41 6.85 3.10
C ASN A 52 12.56 6.74 1.83
N MET A 53 11.62 5.77 1.78
CA MET A 53 10.68 5.66 0.67
C MET A 53 9.82 6.92 0.57
N ASN A 54 9.56 7.37 -0.66
CA ASN A 54 8.80 8.57 -0.92
C ASN A 54 8.05 8.49 -2.26
N PRO A 55 7.10 9.40 -2.52
CA PRO A 55 6.29 9.40 -3.74
C PRO A 55 7.07 9.38 -5.04
N ARG A 56 8.23 10.04 -5.11
CA ARG A 56 9.08 10.05 -6.31
C ARG A 56 9.60 8.66 -6.65
N ILE A 57 10.05 7.91 -5.63
CA ILE A 57 10.56 6.54 -5.85
C ILE A 57 9.43 5.61 -6.33
N TRP A 58 8.19 5.78 -5.84
CA TRP A 58 7.04 5.05 -6.38
C TRP A 58 6.76 5.39 -7.83
N THR A 59 6.87 6.67 -8.21
CA THR A 59 6.76 7.10 -9.61
C THR A 59 7.83 6.44 -10.47
N ASP A 60 9.10 6.47 -10.03
CA ASP A 60 10.22 5.86 -10.76
C ASP A 60 10.03 4.34 -10.89
N LEU A 61 9.52 3.67 -9.84
CA LEU A 61 9.25 2.23 -9.84
C LEU A 61 8.09 1.88 -10.79
N ALA A 62 6.98 2.62 -10.73
CA ALA A 62 5.86 2.40 -11.65
C ALA A 62 6.24 2.66 -13.10
N GLN A 63 7.08 3.65 -13.35
CA GLN A 63 7.60 3.95 -14.70
C GLN A 63 8.53 2.83 -15.19
N ALA A 64 9.43 2.32 -14.34
CA ALA A 64 10.29 1.19 -14.69
C ALA A 64 9.49 -0.06 -15.05
N ILE A 65 8.42 -0.36 -14.30
CA ILE A 65 7.51 -1.46 -14.62
C ILE A 65 6.81 -1.20 -15.95
N LYS A 66 6.28 -0.01 -16.18
CA LYS A 66 5.59 0.38 -17.41
C LYS A 66 6.46 0.22 -18.66
N GLU A 67 7.70 0.71 -18.61
CA GLU A 67 8.64 0.64 -19.73
C GLU A 67 9.05 -0.79 -20.09
N ASN A 68 8.96 -1.70 -19.10
CA ASN A 68 9.32 -3.09 -19.25
C ASN A 68 8.11 -4.04 -19.31
N TYR A 69 6.88 -3.51 -19.26
CA TYR A 69 5.67 -4.34 -19.07
C TYR A 69 5.50 -5.39 -20.17
N ASP A 70 5.76 -5.03 -21.43
CA ASP A 70 5.58 -5.97 -22.56
C ASP A 70 6.72 -6.98 -22.71
N ARG A 71 7.88 -6.73 -22.06
CA ARG A 71 9.09 -7.57 -22.19
C ARG A 71 9.13 -8.74 -21.22
N TYR A 72 8.44 -8.65 -20.08
CA TYR A 72 8.49 -9.65 -19.00
C TYR A 72 7.11 -10.19 -18.67
N ASP A 73 7.05 -11.43 -18.20
CA ASP A 73 5.80 -12.10 -17.80
C ASP A 73 5.36 -11.75 -16.39
N GLY A 74 6.30 -11.28 -15.54
CA GLY A 74 6.03 -10.86 -14.16
C GLY A 74 7.15 -10.00 -13.60
N PHE A 75 6.85 -9.36 -12.46
CA PHE A 75 7.75 -8.44 -11.78
C PHE A 75 7.87 -8.82 -10.31
N VAL A 76 9.10 -8.80 -9.77
CA VAL A 76 9.36 -8.98 -8.34
C VAL A 76 10.15 -7.77 -7.85
N VAL A 77 9.63 -7.07 -6.85
CA VAL A 77 10.24 -5.89 -6.24
C VAL A 77 10.80 -6.25 -4.88
N LEU A 78 12.13 -6.16 -4.73
CA LEU A 78 12.81 -6.30 -3.46
C LEU A 78 12.75 -4.99 -2.68
N HIS A 79 12.17 -5.02 -1.49
CA HIS A 79 11.81 -3.83 -0.74
C HIS A 79 12.09 -4.00 0.77
N GLY A 80 12.35 -2.91 1.47
CA GLY A 80 12.42 -2.93 2.93
C GLY A 80 11.04 -3.02 3.58
N THR A 81 10.94 -3.70 4.72
CA THR A 81 9.65 -4.08 5.30
C THR A 81 8.82 -2.94 5.91
N ASP A 82 9.44 -1.80 6.30
CA ASP A 82 8.76 -0.77 7.08
C ASP A 82 7.67 -0.02 6.29
N THR A 83 7.91 0.24 5.01
CA THR A 83 6.96 0.91 4.12
C THR A 83 6.46 0.01 2.98
N MET A 84 6.73 -1.30 3.04
CA MET A 84 6.35 -2.26 2.00
C MET A 84 4.84 -2.27 1.74
N ALA A 85 4.01 -2.19 2.77
CA ALA A 85 2.56 -2.14 2.64
C ALA A 85 2.09 -0.86 1.90
N TYR A 86 2.71 0.30 2.20
CA TYR A 86 2.45 1.54 1.45
C TYR A 86 2.86 1.41 -0.01
N SER A 87 4.03 0.85 -0.30
CA SER A 87 4.52 0.68 -1.67
C SER A 87 3.65 -0.30 -2.47
N SER A 88 3.21 -1.40 -1.84
CA SER A 88 2.30 -2.36 -2.47
C SER A 88 0.94 -1.73 -2.80
N ALA A 89 0.39 -0.93 -1.88
CA ALA A 89 -0.85 -0.20 -2.10
C ALA A 89 -0.67 0.89 -3.18
N ALA A 90 0.41 1.69 -3.11
CA ALA A 90 0.70 2.71 -4.12
C ALA A 90 0.79 2.13 -5.52
N LEU A 91 1.56 1.04 -5.70
CA LEU A 91 1.66 0.35 -6.99
C LEU A 91 0.31 -0.20 -7.47
N SER A 92 -0.56 -0.67 -6.56
CA SER A 92 -1.90 -1.14 -6.91
C SER A 92 -2.76 -0.03 -7.54
N TYR A 93 -2.63 1.21 -7.07
CA TYR A 93 -3.36 2.34 -7.63
C TYR A 93 -2.67 2.97 -8.85
N MET A 94 -1.35 2.91 -8.89
CA MET A 94 -0.57 3.42 -10.01
C MET A 94 -0.57 2.49 -11.23
N ILE A 95 -0.77 1.16 -11.01
CA ILE A 95 -0.79 0.14 -12.07
C ILE A 95 -2.04 -0.72 -11.86
N GLN A 96 -3.13 -0.31 -12.50
CA GLN A 96 -4.43 -0.97 -12.37
C GLN A 96 -4.66 -1.98 -13.49
N HIS A 97 -5.40 -3.04 -13.20
CA HIS A 97 -5.79 -4.08 -14.17
C HIS A 97 -4.58 -4.79 -14.79
N SER A 98 -3.54 -5.03 -14.01
CA SER A 98 -2.37 -5.75 -14.49
C SER A 98 -2.66 -7.24 -14.62
N ARG A 99 -2.58 -7.76 -15.84
CA ARG A 99 -2.66 -9.21 -16.11
C ARG A 99 -1.36 -9.95 -15.79
N LYS A 100 -0.33 -9.21 -15.44
CA LYS A 100 0.95 -9.75 -15.01
C LYS A 100 1.12 -9.50 -13.52
N PRO A 101 1.63 -10.48 -12.76
CA PRO A 101 1.88 -10.30 -11.34
C PRO A 101 2.99 -9.28 -11.09
N ILE A 102 2.75 -8.38 -10.15
CA ILE A 102 3.73 -7.45 -9.60
C ILE A 102 3.85 -7.77 -8.12
N VAL A 103 4.88 -8.51 -7.77
CA VAL A 103 5.08 -9.04 -6.43
C VAL A 103 6.03 -8.15 -5.65
N VAL A 104 5.61 -7.63 -4.51
CA VAL A 104 6.47 -6.89 -3.58
C VAL A 104 6.86 -7.82 -2.44
N THR A 105 8.15 -7.90 -2.16
CA THR A 105 8.70 -8.77 -1.12
C THR A 105 9.96 -8.19 -0.49
N GLY A 106 10.47 -8.85 0.54
CA GLY A 106 11.67 -8.48 1.27
C GLY A 106 11.93 -9.44 2.41
N SER A 107 12.61 -9.01 3.45
CA SER A 107 12.85 -9.85 4.62
C SER A 107 13.03 -9.06 5.91
N GLN A 108 12.82 -9.75 7.03
CA GLN A 108 13.13 -9.23 8.36
C GLN A 108 14.63 -9.36 8.70
N GLN A 109 15.34 -10.25 8.01
CA GLN A 109 16.78 -10.45 8.20
C GLN A 109 17.54 -10.36 6.88
N PRO A 110 18.81 -9.89 6.89
CA PRO A 110 19.67 -9.89 5.71
C PRO A 110 19.80 -11.28 5.08
N ILE A 111 19.90 -11.34 3.75
CA ILE A 111 19.95 -12.62 3.02
C ILE A 111 21.21 -13.44 3.34
N GLU A 112 22.29 -12.77 3.76
CA GLU A 112 23.54 -13.42 4.17
C GLU A 112 23.42 -14.20 5.49
N LYS A 113 22.43 -13.86 6.31
CA LYS A 113 22.28 -14.44 7.64
C LYS A 113 21.78 -15.87 7.57
N GLU A 114 22.33 -16.74 8.39
CA GLU A 114 21.84 -18.10 8.56
C GLU A 114 20.43 -18.09 9.17
N GLY A 115 19.52 -18.88 8.58
CA GLY A 115 18.12 -18.94 9.02
C GLY A 115 17.26 -17.74 8.64
N THR A 116 17.73 -16.87 7.74
CA THR A 116 16.98 -15.73 7.22
C THR A 116 15.68 -16.16 6.53
N ASP A 117 14.64 -15.33 6.64
CA ASP A 117 13.39 -15.44 5.89
C ASP A 117 13.53 -14.99 4.42
N ALA A 118 14.62 -14.30 4.07
CA ALA A 118 14.85 -13.72 2.76
C ALA A 118 14.80 -14.75 1.61
N ARG A 119 15.41 -15.93 1.81
CA ARG A 119 15.52 -16.94 0.76
C ARG A 119 14.16 -17.56 0.43
N VAL A 120 13.35 -17.83 1.44
CA VAL A 120 11.99 -18.35 1.26
C VAL A 120 11.11 -17.30 0.60
N ASN A 121 11.14 -16.05 1.11
CA ASN A 121 10.34 -14.98 0.56
C ASN A 121 10.66 -14.67 -0.91
N LEU A 122 11.95 -14.67 -1.28
CA LEU A 122 12.37 -14.47 -2.68
C LEU A 122 11.90 -15.63 -3.58
N ARG A 123 12.14 -16.88 -3.16
CA ARG A 123 11.71 -18.05 -3.94
C ARG A 123 10.20 -18.08 -4.14
N ASP A 124 9.44 -17.89 -3.08
CA ASP A 124 7.97 -17.93 -3.11
C ASP A 124 7.40 -16.77 -3.96
N SER A 125 8.05 -15.60 -3.93
CA SER A 125 7.69 -14.46 -4.79
C SER A 125 7.93 -14.75 -6.27
N ILE A 126 9.03 -15.39 -6.62
CA ILE A 126 9.32 -15.79 -8.00
C ILE A 126 8.34 -16.88 -8.46
N LEU A 127 8.06 -17.89 -7.62
CA LEU A 127 7.06 -18.92 -7.92
C LEU A 127 5.68 -18.30 -8.21
N TYR A 128 5.26 -17.32 -7.41
CA TYR A 128 3.99 -16.63 -7.65
C TYR A 128 4.04 -15.77 -8.91
N ALA A 129 5.18 -15.14 -9.19
CA ALA A 129 5.34 -14.29 -10.38
C ALA A 129 5.37 -15.05 -11.70
N MET A 130 5.71 -16.34 -11.68
CA MET A 130 5.72 -17.24 -12.86
C MET A 130 4.37 -17.89 -13.15
N ASP A 131 3.44 -17.87 -12.19
CA ASP A 131 2.21 -18.64 -12.29
C ASP A 131 1.20 -17.93 -13.21
N GLU A 132 0.62 -18.67 -14.15
CA GLU A 132 -0.30 -18.16 -15.18
C GLU A 132 -1.64 -17.63 -14.64
N TYR A 133 -1.97 -17.98 -13.38
CA TYR A 133 -3.17 -17.52 -12.69
C TYR A 133 -2.87 -16.39 -11.69
N SER A 134 -1.70 -15.79 -11.78
CA SER A 134 -1.27 -14.68 -10.93
C SER A 134 -1.34 -13.36 -11.68
N GLU A 135 -1.93 -12.36 -11.05
CA GLU A 135 -2.13 -11.03 -11.65
C GLU A 135 -2.15 -9.94 -10.58
N ASN A 136 -2.19 -8.68 -11.00
CA ASN A 136 -2.22 -7.50 -10.15
C ASN A 136 -1.03 -7.35 -9.19
N VAL A 137 -1.10 -6.38 -8.31
CA VAL A 137 -0.06 -6.11 -7.31
C VAL A 137 -0.35 -6.89 -6.04
N VAL A 138 0.63 -7.68 -5.60
CA VAL A 138 0.55 -8.46 -4.35
C VAL A 138 1.78 -8.26 -3.49
N LEU A 139 1.62 -8.48 -2.19
CA LEU A 139 2.72 -8.64 -1.25
C LEU A 139 2.86 -10.12 -0.91
N VAL A 140 4.06 -10.68 -1.12
CA VAL A 140 4.37 -12.08 -0.75
C VAL A 140 5.36 -12.08 0.41
N PHE A 141 4.95 -12.68 1.52
CA PHE A 141 5.78 -12.72 2.73
C PHE A 141 5.37 -13.91 3.63
N ASP A 142 6.33 -14.65 4.16
CA ASP A 142 6.08 -15.82 5.03
C ASP A 142 5.06 -16.80 4.42
N GLY A 143 5.21 -17.07 3.12
CA GLY A 143 4.34 -17.94 2.33
C GLY A 143 2.93 -17.39 2.06
N ASN A 144 2.56 -16.22 2.59
CA ASN A 144 1.25 -15.62 2.33
C ASN A 144 1.31 -14.67 1.12
N VAL A 145 0.31 -14.77 0.26
CA VAL A 145 0.06 -13.85 -0.86
C VAL A 145 -1.09 -12.94 -0.47
N ILE A 146 -0.82 -11.68 -0.31
CA ILE A 146 -1.74 -10.65 0.18
C ILE A 146 -1.99 -9.64 -0.94
N ALA A 147 -3.24 -9.24 -1.18
CA ALA A 147 -3.53 -8.14 -2.09
C ALA A 147 -2.76 -6.88 -1.66
N GLY A 148 -2.14 -6.18 -2.60
CA GLY A 148 -1.26 -5.05 -2.29
C GLY A 148 -1.92 -3.95 -1.46
N THR A 149 -3.24 -3.79 -1.60
CA THR A 149 -4.07 -2.82 -0.86
C THR A 149 -4.50 -3.29 0.53
N ARG A 150 -4.38 -4.60 0.82
CA ARG A 150 -4.83 -5.21 2.08
C ARG A 150 -3.70 -5.53 3.05
N ALA A 151 -2.47 -5.38 2.61
CA ALA A 151 -1.29 -5.69 3.42
C ALA A 151 -1.10 -4.67 4.54
N LYS A 152 -0.79 -5.16 5.73
CA LYS A 152 -0.37 -4.35 6.88
C LYS A 152 0.77 -5.01 7.63
N LYS A 153 1.80 -4.24 8.00
CA LYS A 153 2.90 -4.73 8.85
C LYS A 153 2.43 -4.81 10.29
N MET A 154 2.35 -6.03 10.80
CA MET A 154 1.85 -6.33 12.15
C MET A 154 2.96 -6.60 13.16
N GLN A 155 4.12 -7.07 12.69
CA GLN A 155 5.24 -7.45 13.54
C GLN A 155 6.50 -6.68 13.14
N ALA A 156 7.20 -6.15 14.15
CA ALA A 156 8.43 -5.41 13.92
C ALA A 156 9.66 -6.32 13.68
N ARG A 157 9.61 -7.60 14.14
CA ARG A 157 10.78 -8.49 14.15
C ARG A 157 10.49 -9.91 13.66
N SER A 158 9.30 -10.44 13.90
CA SER A 158 8.93 -11.81 13.54
C SER A 158 8.79 -11.98 12.03
N PHE A 159 9.03 -13.19 11.52
CA PHE A 159 8.95 -13.47 10.10
C PHE A 159 7.55 -13.39 9.54
N ASN A 160 6.51 -13.71 10.33
CA ASN A 160 5.10 -13.48 9.98
C ASN A 160 4.73 -12.00 10.09
N ALA A 161 5.48 -11.12 9.44
CA ALA A 161 5.43 -9.69 9.65
C ALA A 161 4.18 -9.02 9.09
N PHE A 162 3.55 -9.58 8.06
CA PHE A 162 2.41 -8.97 7.37
C PHE A 162 1.14 -9.81 7.50
N GLN A 163 0.01 -9.12 7.56
CA GLN A 163 -1.32 -9.74 7.54
C GLN A 163 -2.19 -9.05 6.49
N SER A 164 -3.18 -9.80 5.98
CA SER A 164 -4.27 -9.25 5.19
C SER A 164 -5.35 -8.73 6.13
N VAL A 165 -5.72 -7.46 5.97
CA VAL A 165 -6.70 -6.79 6.84
C VAL A 165 -8.05 -6.71 6.15
N ASN A 166 -9.11 -7.14 6.83
CA ASN A 166 -10.49 -7.14 6.36
C ASN A 166 -10.74 -7.89 5.03
N PHE A 167 -9.77 -8.68 4.58
CA PHE A 167 -9.85 -9.49 3.37
C PHE A 167 -9.02 -10.78 3.55
N PRO A 168 -9.41 -11.93 3.00
CA PRO A 168 -8.59 -13.14 3.08
C PRO A 168 -7.28 -12.97 2.33
N VAL A 169 -6.25 -13.76 2.67
CA VAL A 169 -5.10 -13.93 1.81
C VAL A 169 -5.54 -14.54 0.48
N LEU A 170 -4.95 -14.10 -0.63
CA LEU A 170 -5.30 -14.58 -1.97
C LEU A 170 -4.87 -16.03 -2.18
N ALA A 171 -3.69 -16.34 -1.70
CA ALA A 171 -3.09 -17.65 -1.80
C ALA A 171 -2.04 -17.87 -0.70
N ARG A 172 -1.59 -19.11 -0.60
CA ARG A 172 -0.41 -19.47 0.18
C ARG A 172 0.58 -20.27 -0.68
N VAL A 173 1.84 -19.93 -0.60
CA VAL A 173 2.92 -20.72 -1.19
C VAL A 173 3.42 -21.70 -0.13
N GLN A 174 3.30 -22.97 -0.38
CA GLN A 174 3.71 -24.04 0.52
C GLN A 174 4.27 -25.21 -0.28
N ASP A 175 5.43 -25.71 0.13
CA ASP A 175 6.13 -26.86 -0.53
C ASP A 175 6.28 -26.66 -2.05
N GLY A 176 6.58 -25.43 -2.48
CA GLY A 176 6.72 -25.07 -3.89
C GLY A 176 5.41 -25.07 -4.70
N ARG A 177 4.27 -25.05 -4.03
CA ARG A 177 2.93 -25.01 -4.64
C ARG A 177 2.16 -23.77 -4.20
N ILE A 178 1.35 -23.24 -5.10
CA ILE A 178 0.45 -22.12 -4.80
C ILE A 178 -0.94 -22.69 -4.51
N ILE A 179 -1.39 -22.48 -3.28
CA ILE A 179 -2.72 -22.90 -2.81
C ILE A 179 -3.58 -21.64 -2.77
N ARG A 180 -4.53 -21.51 -3.71
CA ARG A 180 -5.45 -20.37 -3.80
C ARG A 180 -6.67 -20.58 -2.92
N TYR A 181 -7.03 -19.51 -2.19
CA TYR A 181 -8.24 -19.49 -1.37
C TYR A 181 -9.43 -18.83 -2.08
N LEU A 182 -9.15 -18.03 -3.11
CA LEU A 182 -10.17 -17.41 -3.93
C LEU A 182 -10.16 -18.03 -5.34
N PRO A 183 -11.34 -18.18 -5.99
CA PRO A 183 -11.38 -18.59 -7.38
C PRO A 183 -10.68 -17.56 -8.26
N TYR A 184 -9.91 -18.04 -9.22
CA TYR A 184 -9.29 -17.16 -10.22
C TYR A 184 -10.36 -16.61 -11.16
N ILE A 185 -10.43 -15.29 -11.24
CA ILE A 185 -11.26 -14.54 -12.18
C ILE A 185 -10.30 -13.65 -12.97
N PRO A 186 -10.02 -13.98 -14.24
CA PRO A 186 -9.02 -13.26 -15.01
C PRO A 186 -9.40 -11.78 -15.19
N GLU A 187 -8.42 -10.90 -15.05
CA GLU A 187 -8.58 -9.49 -15.36
C GLU A 187 -8.94 -9.27 -16.83
N ARG A 188 -9.98 -8.51 -17.09
CA ARG A 188 -10.51 -8.27 -18.44
C ARG A 188 -10.21 -6.89 -18.98
N GLU A 189 -10.07 -5.91 -18.07
CA GLU A 189 -9.73 -4.54 -18.44
C GLU A 189 -8.28 -4.46 -18.92
N PRO A 190 -7.96 -3.53 -19.82
CA PRO A 190 -6.59 -3.27 -20.19
C PRO A 190 -5.83 -2.63 -19.01
N VAL A 191 -4.55 -2.98 -18.88
CA VAL A 191 -3.68 -2.36 -17.88
C VAL A 191 -3.65 -0.84 -18.04
N ARG A 192 -3.74 -0.13 -16.92
CA ARG A 192 -3.68 1.35 -16.87
C ARG A 192 -2.56 1.78 -15.94
N PHE A 193 -1.77 2.77 -16.39
CA PHE A 193 -0.67 3.33 -15.62
C PHE A 193 -0.96 4.78 -15.26
N PHE A 194 -0.85 5.09 -13.96
CA PHE A 194 -1.02 6.41 -13.37
C PHE A 194 0.26 6.79 -12.61
N PRO A 195 1.34 7.18 -13.30
CA PRO A 195 2.65 7.36 -12.67
C PRO A 195 2.74 8.61 -11.81
N GLU A 196 1.81 9.55 -11.97
CA GLU A 196 1.81 10.81 -11.22
C GLU A 196 0.97 10.70 -9.95
N ILE A 197 1.54 11.15 -8.84
CA ILE A 197 0.89 11.16 -7.52
C ILE A 197 1.11 12.50 -6.80
N SER A 198 0.20 12.85 -5.89
CA SER A 198 0.29 14.06 -5.06
C SER A 198 0.88 13.70 -3.71
N ASP A 199 1.67 14.58 -3.12
CA ASP A 199 2.15 14.50 -1.74
C ASP A 199 1.33 15.33 -0.74
N SER A 200 0.27 15.99 -1.21
CA SER A 200 -0.60 16.86 -0.40
C SER A 200 -1.67 16.09 0.39
N VAL A 201 -1.31 14.94 0.94
CA VAL A 201 -2.15 14.11 1.82
C VAL A 201 -1.52 14.01 3.20
N CYS A 202 -2.31 14.31 4.25
CA CYS A 202 -1.89 14.19 5.63
C CYS A 202 -2.77 13.22 6.41
N VAL A 203 -2.17 12.44 7.30
CA VAL A 203 -2.89 11.62 8.29
C VAL A 203 -2.85 12.29 9.64
N PHE A 204 -4.02 12.49 10.21
CA PHE A 204 -4.20 13.06 11.53
C PHE A 204 -4.81 12.04 12.49
N LYS A 205 -3.99 11.44 13.31
CA LYS A 205 -4.43 10.49 14.33
C LYS A 205 -4.96 11.22 15.56
N LEU A 206 -6.23 11.02 15.88
CA LEU A 206 -6.83 11.59 17.08
C LEU A 206 -6.28 10.90 18.35
N ILE A 207 -6.02 11.70 19.36
CA ILE A 207 -5.74 11.23 20.72
C ILE A 207 -6.65 11.96 21.71
N PRO A 208 -6.92 11.38 22.91
CA PRO A 208 -7.59 12.11 23.96
C PRO A 208 -6.82 13.42 24.29
N GLY A 209 -7.52 14.55 24.24
CA GLY A 209 -6.89 15.87 24.43
C GLY A 209 -6.26 16.49 23.19
N THR A 210 -6.56 16.00 21.98
CA THR A 210 -6.18 16.65 20.72
C THR A 210 -6.60 18.12 20.71
N ARG A 211 -5.68 19.02 20.37
CA ARG A 211 -5.91 20.46 20.31
C ARG A 211 -6.44 20.88 18.95
N PRO A 212 -7.51 21.72 18.90
CA PRO A 212 -8.11 22.16 17.63
C PRO A 212 -7.16 22.94 16.69
N GLU A 213 -6.20 23.69 17.25
CA GLU A 213 -5.30 24.56 16.47
C GLU A 213 -4.43 23.76 15.48
N LEU A 214 -4.06 22.53 15.85
CA LEU A 214 -3.28 21.68 14.95
C LEU A 214 -4.09 21.30 13.70
N LEU A 215 -5.38 21.08 13.88
CA LEU A 215 -6.28 20.74 12.78
C LEU A 215 -6.41 21.91 11.80
N SER A 216 -6.54 23.15 12.29
CA SER A 216 -6.54 24.35 11.44
C SER A 216 -5.29 24.45 10.57
N TYR A 217 -4.13 24.20 11.15
CA TYR A 217 -2.86 24.20 10.39
C TYR A 217 -2.88 23.16 9.25
N LEU A 218 -3.42 21.96 9.50
CA LEU A 218 -3.50 20.93 8.47
C LEU A 218 -4.48 21.32 7.36
N PHE A 219 -5.63 21.89 7.70
CA PHE A 219 -6.61 22.40 6.71
C PHE A 219 -6.03 23.51 5.82
N GLU A 220 -5.12 24.32 6.32
CA GLU A 220 -4.47 25.36 5.53
C GLU A 220 -3.42 24.81 4.55
N ASN A 221 -2.69 23.77 4.95
CA ASN A 221 -1.46 23.33 4.27
C ASN A 221 -1.60 22.07 3.41
N TYR A 222 -2.72 21.33 3.50
CA TYR A 222 -2.94 20.11 2.72
C TYR A 222 -4.21 20.19 1.90
N ASP A 223 -4.25 19.43 0.82
CA ASP A 223 -5.45 19.29 -0.02
C ASP A 223 -6.33 18.12 0.41
N CYS A 224 -5.76 17.16 1.14
CA CYS A 224 -6.48 16.04 1.72
C CYS A 224 -6.01 15.74 3.14
N ILE A 225 -6.97 15.63 4.06
CA ILE A 225 -6.71 15.20 5.44
C ILE A 225 -7.46 13.90 5.69
N VAL A 226 -6.73 12.87 6.12
CA VAL A 226 -7.29 11.61 6.61
C VAL A 226 -7.30 11.66 8.13
N ILE A 227 -8.47 11.69 8.76
CA ILE A 227 -8.60 11.61 10.21
C ILE A 227 -8.71 10.15 10.63
N GLU A 228 -7.71 9.63 11.35
CA GLU A 228 -7.82 8.37 12.09
C GLU A 228 -8.61 8.62 13.37
N SER A 229 -9.91 8.39 13.31
CA SER A 229 -10.88 8.63 14.37
C SER A 229 -10.97 7.48 15.38
N PHE A 230 -11.72 7.70 16.45
CA PHE A 230 -12.00 6.66 17.45
C PHE A 230 -13.15 5.73 17.02
N GLY A 231 -13.02 4.46 17.36
CA GLY A 231 -14.06 3.46 17.13
C GLY A 231 -14.55 3.44 15.69
N VAL A 232 -15.82 3.57 15.45
CA VAL A 232 -16.44 3.53 14.13
C VAL A 232 -16.47 4.89 13.39
N GLY A 233 -15.77 5.91 13.88
CA GLY A 233 -15.77 7.24 13.22
C GLY A 233 -16.06 8.40 14.19
N GLY A 234 -15.81 8.22 15.49
CA GLY A 234 -16.07 9.25 16.51
C GLY A 234 -15.06 10.41 16.43
N ILE A 235 -15.56 11.65 16.42
CA ILE A 235 -14.81 12.89 16.58
C ILE A 235 -15.17 13.52 17.91
N PRO A 236 -14.19 13.95 18.74
CA PRO A 236 -14.46 14.66 19.97
C PRO A 236 -15.23 15.96 19.75
N ASP A 237 -16.22 16.27 20.62
CA ASP A 237 -17.04 17.49 20.51
C ASP A 237 -16.17 18.76 20.44
N ALA A 238 -15.06 18.80 21.18
CA ALA A 238 -14.12 19.92 21.17
C ALA A 238 -13.48 20.21 19.78
N LEU A 239 -13.51 19.25 18.85
CA LEU A 239 -13.00 19.42 17.49
C LEU A 239 -14.11 19.71 16.47
N LEU A 240 -15.37 19.54 16.83
CA LEU A 240 -16.48 19.70 15.87
C LEU A 240 -16.56 21.12 15.33
N ASP A 241 -16.45 22.13 16.20
CA ASP A 241 -16.55 23.53 15.78
C ASP A 241 -15.49 23.91 14.74
N ILE A 242 -14.23 23.45 14.96
CA ILE A 242 -13.16 23.71 14.02
C ILE A 242 -13.33 22.92 12.70
N VAL A 243 -13.78 21.68 12.77
CA VAL A 243 -14.11 20.89 11.57
C VAL A 243 -15.21 21.60 10.77
N TYR A 244 -16.28 22.07 11.41
CA TYR A 244 -17.34 22.81 10.73
C TYR A 244 -16.84 24.10 10.11
N GLN A 245 -16.02 24.88 10.83
CA GLN A 245 -15.46 26.14 10.34
C GLN A 245 -14.56 25.90 9.11
N GLU A 246 -13.65 24.93 9.18
CA GLU A 246 -12.68 24.68 8.10
C GLU A 246 -13.34 23.99 6.89
N MET A 247 -14.24 23.05 7.10
CA MET A 247 -14.98 22.42 6.00
C MET A 247 -15.88 23.42 5.24
N ASN A 248 -16.41 24.43 5.91
CA ASN A 248 -17.13 25.52 5.22
C ASN A 248 -16.21 26.33 4.30
N LYS A 249 -14.92 26.52 4.66
CA LYS A 249 -13.93 27.16 3.78
C LYS A 249 -13.55 26.27 2.60
N TRP A 250 -13.62 24.95 2.77
CA TRP A 250 -13.24 23.96 1.75
C TRP A 250 -14.34 23.72 0.72
N LYS A 251 -15.56 24.16 0.96
CA LYS A 251 -16.63 24.08 -0.03
C LYS A 251 -16.17 24.72 -1.34
N GLU A 252 -16.36 24.01 -2.44
CA GLU A 252 -15.99 24.44 -3.80
C GLU A 252 -14.47 24.54 -4.08
N THR A 253 -13.61 24.04 -3.17
CA THR A 253 -12.13 24.09 -3.36
C THR A 253 -11.55 22.82 -3.98
N GLY A 254 -12.32 21.73 -4.06
CA GLY A 254 -11.78 20.41 -4.44
C GLY A 254 -11.00 19.69 -3.34
N LYS A 255 -10.77 20.33 -2.18
CA LYS A 255 -10.11 19.72 -1.03
C LYS A 255 -11.00 18.68 -0.34
N VAL A 256 -10.40 17.68 0.29
CA VAL A 256 -11.12 16.48 0.76
C VAL A 256 -10.77 16.14 2.21
N LEU A 257 -11.81 15.95 3.02
CA LEU A 257 -11.70 15.32 4.34
C LEU A 257 -12.10 13.84 4.25
N VAL A 258 -11.25 12.96 4.76
CA VAL A 258 -11.49 11.53 4.77
C VAL A 258 -11.52 11.02 6.21
N MET A 259 -12.54 10.25 6.54
CA MET A 259 -12.67 9.62 7.85
C MET A 259 -12.24 8.16 7.76
N ALA A 260 -11.22 7.81 8.54
CA ALA A 260 -10.76 6.45 8.78
C ALA A 260 -10.88 6.12 10.26
N THR A 261 -10.57 4.90 10.64
CA THR A 261 -10.55 4.48 12.04
C THR A 261 -9.18 3.99 12.48
N GLN A 262 -8.86 4.19 13.77
CA GLN A 262 -7.68 3.60 14.41
C GLN A 262 -7.83 2.10 14.67
N VAL A 263 -9.06 1.60 14.58
CA VAL A 263 -9.35 0.17 14.77
C VAL A 263 -9.08 -0.55 13.47
N MET A 264 -8.19 -1.54 13.52
CA MET A 264 -7.67 -2.20 12.32
C MET A 264 -8.73 -3.04 11.60
N ASN A 265 -9.58 -3.72 12.34
CA ASN A 265 -10.58 -4.63 11.78
C ASN A 265 -11.97 -3.99 11.78
N GLU A 266 -12.85 -4.47 10.89
CA GLU A 266 -14.26 -4.07 10.70
C GLU A 266 -14.43 -2.70 10.03
N GLY A 267 -13.48 -1.78 10.16
CA GLY A 267 -13.51 -0.47 9.50
C GLY A 267 -14.38 0.58 10.21
N SER A 268 -14.59 1.71 9.55
CA SER A 268 -15.43 2.81 10.01
C SER A 268 -16.89 2.63 9.58
N ASN A 269 -17.80 3.21 10.36
CA ASN A 269 -19.22 3.37 10.00
C ASN A 269 -19.78 4.59 10.74
N MET A 270 -19.67 5.75 10.12
CA MET A 270 -20.13 7.02 10.71
C MET A 270 -21.64 7.10 10.87
N GLU A 271 -22.40 6.22 10.26
CA GLU A 271 -23.86 6.23 10.34
C GLU A 271 -24.40 5.69 11.68
N ILE A 272 -23.55 5.02 12.47
CA ILE A 272 -23.93 4.47 13.77
C ILE A 272 -24.23 5.60 14.78
N TYR A 273 -23.50 6.71 14.74
CA TYR A 273 -23.65 7.78 15.71
C TYR A 273 -24.22 9.06 15.09
N ARG A 274 -25.15 9.72 15.81
CA ARG A 274 -25.81 10.95 15.37
C ARG A 274 -24.83 12.05 14.94
N VAL A 275 -23.71 12.21 15.63
CA VAL A 275 -22.69 13.20 15.31
C VAL A 275 -22.04 12.89 13.95
N GLY A 276 -21.67 11.63 13.72
CA GLY A 276 -21.10 11.19 12.46
C GLY A 276 -22.05 11.38 11.28
N GLN A 277 -23.32 10.98 11.45
CA GLN A 277 -24.37 11.20 10.44
C GLN A 277 -24.51 12.67 10.07
N LYS A 278 -24.49 13.57 11.06
CA LYS A 278 -24.63 15.01 10.82
C LYS A 278 -23.45 15.57 10.05
N VAL A 279 -22.21 15.25 10.44
CA VAL A 279 -21.00 15.69 9.74
C VAL A 279 -20.98 15.18 8.30
N LYS A 280 -21.31 13.91 8.08
CA LYS A 280 -21.38 13.29 6.74
C LYS A 280 -22.43 13.93 5.85
N LYS A 281 -23.57 14.35 6.43
CA LYS A 281 -24.65 15.02 5.70
C LYS A 281 -24.35 16.48 5.36
N ASP A 282 -23.71 17.20 6.29
CA ASP A 282 -23.48 18.64 6.18
C ASP A 282 -22.28 18.97 5.28
N PHE A 283 -21.35 18.03 5.09
CA PHE A 283 -20.10 18.25 4.38
C PHE A 283 -19.78 17.18 3.34
N GLN A 284 -18.97 17.59 2.38
CA GLN A 284 -18.29 16.73 1.42
C GLN A 284 -17.20 15.92 2.16
N LEU A 285 -17.55 14.72 2.60
CA LEU A 285 -16.70 13.85 3.39
C LEU A 285 -16.68 12.46 2.79
N ILE A 286 -15.47 11.90 2.69
CA ILE A 286 -15.25 10.52 2.26
C ILE A 286 -15.06 9.65 3.51
N GLU A 287 -15.64 8.47 3.51
CA GLU A 287 -15.46 7.46 4.54
C GLU A 287 -14.63 6.30 4.02
N ALA A 288 -13.60 5.89 4.77
CA ALA A 288 -12.66 4.87 4.34
C ALA A 288 -13.18 3.43 4.53
N TYR A 289 -14.26 3.25 5.30
CA TYR A 289 -14.85 1.95 5.62
C TYR A 289 -13.79 0.93 6.09
N ASP A 290 -13.70 -0.20 5.40
CA ASP A 290 -12.84 -1.35 5.74
C ASP A 290 -11.43 -1.29 5.12
N MET A 291 -11.09 -0.20 4.44
CA MET A 291 -9.78 -0.02 3.82
C MET A 291 -8.65 0.05 4.86
N THR A 292 -7.46 -0.41 4.49
CA THR A 292 -6.26 -0.15 5.29
C THR A 292 -5.86 1.33 5.18
N LEU A 293 -5.20 1.87 6.21
CA LEU A 293 -4.71 3.25 6.16
C LEU A 293 -3.73 3.46 4.99
N GLU A 294 -2.87 2.47 4.76
CA GLU A 294 -1.90 2.46 3.67
C GLU A 294 -2.59 2.58 2.30
N ALA A 295 -3.70 1.85 2.11
CA ALA A 295 -4.52 1.93 0.91
C ALA A 295 -5.23 3.29 0.77
N VAL A 296 -5.83 3.79 1.85
CA VAL A 296 -6.52 5.10 1.86
C VAL A 296 -5.57 6.21 1.43
N VAL A 297 -4.41 6.31 2.08
CA VAL A 297 -3.42 7.36 1.81
C VAL A 297 -2.92 7.31 0.37
N THR A 298 -2.49 6.13 -0.09
CA THR A 298 -1.90 6.00 -1.43
C THR A 298 -2.95 6.13 -2.55
N LYS A 299 -4.19 5.68 -2.32
CA LYS A 299 -5.32 5.94 -3.24
C LYS A 299 -5.56 7.43 -3.41
N LEU A 300 -5.64 8.15 -2.30
CA LEU A 300 -5.87 9.61 -2.32
C LEU A 300 -4.73 10.36 -3.01
N MET A 301 -3.46 9.96 -2.79
CA MET A 301 -2.32 10.55 -3.50
C MET A 301 -2.46 10.43 -5.03
N VAL A 302 -2.93 9.28 -5.53
CA VAL A 302 -3.18 9.07 -6.96
C VAL A 302 -4.40 9.85 -7.42
N LEU A 303 -5.51 9.80 -6.68
CA LEU A 303 -6.78 10.43 -7.07
C LEU A 303 -6.72 11.96 -7.03
N LEU A 304 -6.02 12.56 -6.07
CA LEU A 304 -5.82 14.01 -6.03
C LEU A 304 -5.12 14.52 -7.28
N LYS A 305 -4.17 13.77 -7.82
CA LYS A 305 -3.49 14.15 -9.05
C LYS A 305 -4.41 14.09 -10.26
N GLN A 306 -5.34 13.12 -10.27
CA GLN A 306 -6.26 12.90 -11.39
C GLN A 306 -7.51 13.77 -11.32
N TYR A 307 -8.06 13.99 -10.12
CA TYR A 307 -9.39 14.54 -9.89
C TYR A 307 -9.41 15.68 -8.85
N GLY A 308 -8.26 16.19 -8.42
CA GLY A 308 -8.15 17.17 -7.33
C GLY A 308 -8.90 18.50 -7.55
N SER A 309 -9.47 18.74 -8.74
CA SER A 309 -10.32 19.89 -9.03
C SER A 309 -11.83 19.60 -8.89
N SER A 310 -12.23 18.33 -8.67
CA SER A 310 -13.63 17.90 -8.59
C SER A 310 -13.80 16.90 -7.45
N TYR A 311 -14.48 17.33 -6.39
CA TYR A 311 -14.80 16.44 -5.26
C TYR A 311 -15.65 15.25 -5.70
N GLU A 312 -16.67 15.46 -6.52
CA GLU A 312 -17.61 14.43 -6.96
C GLU A 312 -16.91 13.33 -7.78
N ASP A 313 -15.97 13.72 -8.64
CA ASP A 313 -15.22 12.76 -9.44
C ASP A 313 -14.21 12.00 -8.59
N LEU A 314 -13.54 12.70 -7.64
CA LEU A 314 -12.63 12.08 -6.69
C LEU A 314 -13.37 11.08 -5.79
N GLN A 315 -14.52 11.47 -5.23
CA GLN A 315 -15.35 10.59 -4.38
C GLN A 315 -15.82 9.36 -5.15
N ARG A 316 -16.33 9.53 -6.38
CA ARG A 316 -16.74 8.40 -7.24
C ARG A 316 -15.58 7.46 -7.52
N ALA A 317 -14.40 7.99 -7.81
CA ALA A 317 -13.21 7.21 -8.07
C ALA A 317 -12.68 6.53 -6.79
N PHE A 318 -12.84 7.18 -5.63
CA PHE A 318 -12.45 6.60 -4.34
C PHE A 318 -13.25 5.34 -4.01
N TYR A 319 -14.55 5.33 -4.29
CA TYR A 319 -15.41 4.15 -4.04
C TYR A 319 -15.40 3.12 -5.17
N LYS A 320 -14.67 3.38 -6.25
CA LYS A 320 -14.41 2.32 -7.24
C LYS A 320 -13.37 1.37 -6.67
N GLU A 321 -13.73 0.09 -6.57
CA GLU A 321 -12.81 -0.96 -6.13
C GLU A 321 -11.56 -1.05 -7.02
N VAL A 322 -10.40 -1.17 -6.39
CA VAL A 322 -9.11 -1.45 -7.04
C VAL A 322 -8.38 -2.50 -6.20
N ASN A 323 -8.09 -3.65 -6.80
CA ASN A 323 -7.30 -4.70 -6.17
C ASN A 323 -7.80 -5.07 -4.76
N HIS A 324 -9.11 -5.24 -4.61
CA HIS A 324 -9.80 -5.62 -3.37
C HIS A 324 -9.72 -4.61 -2.22
N ASP A 325 -9.47 -3.35 -2.48
CA ASP A 325 -9.20 -2.32 -1.45
C ASP A 325 -10.42 -1.97 -0.57
N ILE A 326 -11.63 -2.19 -1.04
CA ILE A 326 -12.88 -1.88 -0.33
C ILE A 326 -13.93 -2.96 -0.61
N LEU A 327 -14.61 -3.43 0.44
CA LEU A 327 -15.66 -4.46 0.35
C LEU A 327 -17.06 -3.90 0.59
N CYS A 328 -17.18 -2.86 1.40
CA CYS A 328 -18.46 -2.23 1.68
C CYS A 328 -18.85 -1.40 0.46
N ALA A 329 -19.58 -2.03 -0.46
CA ALA A 329 -20.31 -1.29 -1.46
C ALA A 329 -21.32 -0.39 -0.77
N VAL A 330 -21.22 0.88 -1.00
CA VAL A 330 -22.16 1.90 -0.52
C VAL A 330 -23.38 1.92 -1.42
#